data_dba7c33bad05cb50eadc21c717591d9d
#
_entry.id   dba7c33bad05cb50eadc21c717591d9d
#
_cell.length_a   1.000
_cell.length_b   1.000
_cell.length_c   1.000
_cell.angle_alpha   90.00
_cell.angle_beta   90.00
_cell.angle_gamma   90.00
#
_symmetry.space_group_name_H-M   'P 1'
#
loop_
_entity.id
_entity.type
_entity.pdbx_description
1 polymer ?
#
loop_
_entity_poly.entity_id
_entity_poly.type
_entity_poly.pdbx_seq_one_letter_code
_entity_poly.pdbx_strand_id
1 'polypeptide(L)' 'MFEGQPAADVEALLSSDPEFRRLYRRHRQLDKQVLDAELGVLPLDNVTLARMKKEKLQAKDRLTRLFSQHTTH' A
#
# COMPACT_ATOMS: atom_id res chain seq x y z
N MET A 1 1.75 -5.18 2.81
CA MET A 1 0.30 -5.18 3.03
C MET A 1 -0.05 -4.24 4.18
N PHE A 2 -1.25 -3.74 4.22
CA PHE A 2 -1.76 -2.88 5.28
C PHE A 2 -2.22 -3.76 6.44
N GLU A 3 -1.29 -4.07 7.34
CA GLU A 3 -1.46 -5.12 8.33
C GLU A 3 -2.03 -4.61 9.65
N GLY A 4 -2.69 -5.53 10.38
CA GLY A 4 -3.20 -5.24 11.72
C GLY A 4 -4.47 -4.43 11.73
N GLN A 5 -5.04 -4.08 10.57
CA GLN A 5 -6.26 -3.29 10.51
C GLN A 5 -7.48 -4.20 10.35
N PRO A 6 -8.60 -3.88 11.00
CA PRO A 6 -9.83 -4.66 10.83
C PRO A 6 -10.30 -4.61 9.38
N ALA A 7 -10.60 -5.77 8.81
CA ALA A 7 -11.02 -5.87 7.41
C ALA A 7 -12.29 -5.05 7.13
N ALA A 8 -13.23 -5.04 8.06
CA ALA A 8 -14.47 -4.29 7.90
C ALA A 8 -14.22 -2.77 7.80
N ASP A 9 -13.29 -2.26 8.60
CA ASP A 9 -12.94 -0.82 8.57
C ASP A 9 -12.23 -0.46 7.28
N VAL A 10 -11.34 -1.32 6.79
CA VAL A 10 -10.66 -1.12 5.51
C VAL A 10 -11.66 -1.12 4.36
N GLU A 11 -12.59 -2.06 4.35
CA GLU A 11 -13.64 -2.13 3.33
C GLU A 11 -14.54 -0.90 3.34
N ALA A 12 -14.89 -0.41 4.52
CA ALA A 12 -15.70 0.81 4.65
C ALA A 12 -14.99 2.01 4.04
N LEU A 13 -13.68 2.16 4.28
CA LEU A 13 -12.89 3.23 3.68
C LEU A 13 -12.73 3.07 2.18
N LEU A 14 -12.54 1.85 1.70
CA LEU A 14 -12.45 1.57 0.26
C LEU A 14 -13.73 1.99 -0.47
N SER A 15 -14.88 1.87 0.19
CA SER A 15 -16.15 2.25 -0.38
C SER A 15 -16.43 3.76 -0.30
N SER A 16 -15.99 4.42 0.78
CA SER A 16 -16.39 5.80 1.07
C SER A 16 -15.33 6.85 0.75
N ASP A 17 -14.04 6.46 0.68
CA ASP A 17 -12.94 7.40 0.46
C ASP A 17 -12.20 7.07 -0.83
N PRO A 18 -12.39 7.86 -1.92
CA PRO A 18 -11.71 7.61 -3.19
C PRO A 18 -10.19 7.72 -3.09
N GLU A 19 -9.67 8.62 -2.24
CA GLU A 19 -8.23 8.76 -2.05
C GLU A 19 -7.64 7.51 -1.38
N PHE A 20 -8.31 7.03 -0.32
CA PHE A 20 -7.89 5.80 0.35
C PHE A 20 -7.89 4.62 -0.63
N ARG A 21 -8.94 4.49 -1.44
CA ARG A 21 -9.05 3.42 -2.44
C ARG A 21 -7.90 3.46 -3.43
N ARG A 22 -7.56 4.64 -3.94
CA ARG A 22 -6.48 4.82 -4.90
C ARG A 22 -5.13 4.42 -4.29
N LEU A 23 -4.86 4.90 -3.09
CA LEU A 23 -3.61 4.59 -2.38
C LEU A 23 -3.52 3.11 -2.01
N TYR A 24 -4.62 2.52 -1.61
CA TYR A 24 -4.67 1.10 -1.27
C TYR A 24 -4.33 0.23 -2.48
N ARG A 25 -4.93 0.54 -3.63
CA ARG A 25 -4.62 -0.16 -4.88
C ARG A 25 -3.15 0.02 -5.28
N ARG A 26 -2.65 1.23 -5.16
CA ARG A 26 -1.24 1.52 -5.47
C ARG A 26 -0.30 0.74 -4.56
N HIS A 27 -0.59 0.71 -3.27
CA HIS A 27 0.20 -0.03 -2.31
C HIS A 27 0.22 -1.53 -2.65
N ARG A 28 -0.92 -2.10 -2.96
CA ARG A 28 -1.00 -3.52 -3.32
C ARG A 28 -0.25 -3.82 -4.60
N GLN A 29 -0.32 -2.94 -5.58
CA GLN A 29 0.41 -3.09 -6.83
C GLN A 29 1.92 -3.07 -6.58
N LEU A 30 2.39 -2.10 -5.81
CA LEU A 30 3.81 -1.99 -5.47
C LEU A 30 4.28 -3.19 -4.64
N ASP A 31 3.48 -3.63 -3.70
CA ASP A 31 3.79 -4.79 -2.86
C ASP A 31 4.02 -6.04 -3.73
N LYS A 32 3.13 -6.28 -4.68
CA LYS A 32 3.25 -7.41 -5.58
C LYS A 32 4.48 -7.29 -6.48
N GLN A 33 4.73 -6.10 -7.04
CA GLN A 33 5.87 -5.88 -7.93
C GLN A 33 7.21 -6.07 -7.18
N VAL A 34 7.29 -5.57 -5.97
CA VAL A 34 8.49 -5.74 -5.14
C VAL A 34 8.71 -7.21 -4.82
N LEU A 35 7.65 -7.91 -4.42
CA LEU A 35 7.73 -9.33 -4.12
C LEU A 35 8.18 -10.13 -5.35
N ASP A 36 7.59 -9.87 -6.51
CA ASP A 36 7.94 -10.56 -7.75
C ASP A 36 9.40 -10.29 -8.13
N ALA A 37 9.88 -9.07 -7.93
CA ALA A 37 11.27 -8.71 -8.20
C ALA A 37 12.23 -9.44 -7.25
N GLU A 38 11.88 -9.54 -5.98
CA GLU A 38 12.70 -10.25 -4.99
C GLU A 38 12.74 -11.75 -5.24
N LEU A 39 11.67 -12.30 -5.79
CA LEU A 39 11.61 -13.72 -6.16
C LEU A 39 12.27 -14.01 -7.52
N GLY A 40 12.70 -12.98 -8.26
CA GLY A 40 13.31 -13.14 -9.55
C GLY A 40 12.31 -13.32 -10.70
N VAL A 41 11.01 -13.22 -10.43
CA VAL A 41 9.97 -13.34 -11.44
C VAL A 41 9.91 -12.08 -12.32
N LEU A 42 10.14 -10.91 -11.72
CA LEU A 42 10.17 -9.63 -12.41
C LEU A 42 11.60 -9.11 -12.40
N PRO A 43 12.29 -9.04 -13.56
CA PRO A 43 13.68 -8.59 -13.61
C PRO A 43 13.77 -7.08 -13.48
N LEU A 44 14.14 -6.59 -12.31
CA LEU A 44 14.37 -5.17 -12.04
C LEU A 44 15.80 -4.96 -11.56
N ASP A 45 16.39 -3.83 -11.95
CA ASP A 45 17.68 -3.41 -11.43
C ASP A 45 17.55 -2.94 -9.98
N ASN A 46 18.68 -2.89 -9.26
CA ASN A 46 18.68 -2.55 -7.84
C ASN A 46 18.17 -1.13 -7.56
N VAL A 47 18.46 -0.20 -8.46
CA VAL A 47 18.00 1.21 -8.29
C VAL A 47 16.49 1.29 -8.41
N THR A 48 15.92 0.64 -9.42
CA THR A 48 14.47 0.62 -9.62
C THR A 48 13.77 -0.08 -8.45
N LEU A 49 14.30 -1.20 -8.00
CA LEU A 49 13.74 -1.94 -6.88
C LEU A 49 13.75 -1.10 -5.60
N ALA A 50 14.86 -0.42 -5.31
CA ALA A 50 14.96 0.45 -4.15
C ALA A 50 13.94 1.59 -4.19
N ARG A 51 13.73 2.18 -5.38
CA ARG A 51 12.74 3.23 -5.57
C ARG A 51 11.32 2.71 -5.31
N MET A 52 11.01 1.53 -5.81
CA MET A 52 9.69 0.93 -5.60
C MET A 52 9.43 0.58 -4.14
N LYS A 53 10.44 0.11 -3.42
CA LYS A 53 10.34 -0.14 -1.98
C LYS A 53 10.05 1.14 -1.22
N LYS A 54 10.68 2.24 -1.61
CA LYS A 54 10.45 3.55 -1.01
C LYS A 54 9.02 4.04 -1.28
N GLU A 55 8.56 3.92 -2.52
CA GLU A 55 7.18 4.29 -2.88
C GLU A 55 6.16 3.46 -2.11
N LYS A 56 6.41 2.15 -1.98
CA LYS A 56 5.55 1.26 -1.22
C LYS A 56 5.44 1.71 0.24
N LEU A 57 6.56 2.06 0.86
CA LEU A 57 6.58 2.54 2.23
C LEU A 57 5.82 3.85 2.38
N GLN A 58 6.00 4.78 1.44
CA GLN A 58 5.30 6.06 1.45
C GLN A 58 3.78 5.85 1.31
N ALA A 59 3.36 4.96 0.42
CA ALA A 59 1.95 4.64 0.25
C ALA A 59 1.36 4.03 1.53
N LYS A 60 2.10 3.14 2.18
CA LYS A 60 1.67 2.53 3.45
C LYS A 60 1.52 3.58 4.55
N ASP A 61 2.47 4.49 4.66
CA ASP A 61 2.42 5.55 5.67
C ASP A 61 1.20 6.44 5.46
N ARG A 62 0.92 6.80 4.21
CA ARG A 62 -0.25 7.63 3.91
C ARG A 62 -1.55 6.90 4.18
N LEU A 63 -1.63 5.61 3.83
CA LEU A 63 -2.79 4.78 4.14
C LEU A 63 -3.03 4.72 5.65
N THR A 64 -1.98 4.54 6.42
CA THR A 64 -2.06 4.49 7.87
C THR A 64 -2.60 5.81 8.44
N ARG A 65 -2.14 6.95 7.91
CA ARG A 65 -2.64 8.25 8.34
C ARG A 65 -4.11 8.42 8.02
N LEU A 66 -4.53 8.09 6.80
CA LEU A 66 -5.92 8.21 6.41
C LEU A 66 -6.82 7.29 7.25
N PHE A 67 -6.36 6.08 7.51
CA PHE A 67 -7.09 5.15 8.35
C PHE A 67 -7.25 5.71 9.77
N SER A 68 -6.17 6.24 10.35
CA SER A 68 -6.20 6.83 11.69
C SER A 68 -7.14 8.03 11.76
N GLN A 69 -7.17 8.87 10.74
CA GLN A 69 -8.07 10.02 10.69
C GLN A 69 -9.54 9.59 10.68
N HIS A 70 -9.87 8.47 10.06
CA HIS A 70 -11.24 7.98 10.00
C HIS A 70 -11.66 7.24 11.27
N THR A 71 -10.73 6.62 11.96
CA THR A 71 -11.04 5.80 13.14
C THR A 71 -10.84 6.54 14.46
N THR A 72 -10.14 7.67 14.45
CA THR A 72 -9.90 8.49 15.65
C THR A 72 -10.95 9.59 15.74
N HIS A 73 -11.77 9.52 16.76
CA HIS A 73 -12.81 10.52 17.02
C HIS A 73 -12.66 11.11 18.41
#